data_f46f593b1b58f21bc4c097507878ad6b
#
_entry.id   f46f593b1b58f21bc4c097507878ad6b
#
_cell.length_a   1.000
_cell.length_b   1.000
_cell.length_c   1.000
_cell.angle_alpha   90.00
_cell.angle_beta   90.00
_cell.angle_gamma   90.00
#
_symmetry.space_group_name_H-M   'P 1'
#
loop_
_entity.id
_entity.type
_entity.pdbx_description
1 polymer ?
#
loop_
_entity_poly.entity_id
_entity_poly.type
_entity_poly.pdbx_seq_one_letter_code
_entity_poly.pdbx_strand_id
1 'polypeptide(L)'
;MFFRMSTDMGIDLGTATVLVYIKGKGIVLQEPSVVAIDRNKNKVLAVGEEARQMIGRTPGNIVAIRPLKDGVISDYDITERMLKHFIRKACGKKKVGAPRVVICVPCEATEVEKRAVKDAAVNAGAKKVFLIEEPLAAAIRSGLDITKASGNMVIDIGGGTTDIAVISLGGMVVRNSIKIAGDNFDEDIIKYIRKKHKLMIGERTAEQLKINIGTAFKREENATMDIKGRDLVTGLPKNLTITSEEMREALSESVNAIAECTHSVLEKTPPELAADIADKGIVMTGGGALRSWRA
;
A
#
# COMPACT_ATOMS: atom_id res chain seq x y z
N MET A 1 -37.96 19.43 -8.66
CA MET A 1 -36.53 19.65 -8.41
C MET A 1 -35.91 18.31 -7.98
N PHE A 2 -35.29 17.57 -8.88
CA PHE A 2 -34.66 16.26 -8.53
C PHE A 2 -33.40 16.55 -7.74
N PHE A 3 -33.38 16.26 -6.45
CA PHE A 3 -32.16 16.22 -5.64
C PHE A 3 -31.21 15.18 -6.23
N ARG A 4 -30.20 15.61 -6.98
CA ARG A 4 -29.08 14.75 -7.36
C ARG A 4 -28.33 14.38 -6.08
N MET A 5 -28.60 13.19 -5.53
CA MET A 5 -27.85 12.67 -4.38
C MET A 5 -26.38 12.54 -4.78
N SER A 6 -25.52 13.29 -4.10
CA SER A 6 -24.07 13.14 -4.22
C SER A 6 -23.68 11.80 -3.62
N THR A 7 -22.82 11.05 -4.30
CA THR A 7 -22.28 9.80 -3.76
C THR A 7 -21.16 10.11 -2.77
N ASP A 8 -21.19 9.50 -1.60
CA ASP A 8 -20.10 9.56 -0.63
C ASP A 8 -19.15 8.38 -0.92
N MET A 9 -17.88 8.70 -1.11
CA MET A 9 -16.85 7.77 -1.54
C MET A 9 -15.62 7.88 -0.62
N GLY A 10 -15.08 6.75 -0.20
CA GLY A 10 -13.76 6.64 0.41
C GLY A 10 -12.77 6.10 -0.63
N ILE A 11 -11.59 6.69 -0.71
CA ILE A 11 -10.50 6.22 -1.56
C ILE A 11 -9.26 6.04 -0.68
N ASP A 12 -8.78 4.81 -0.63
CA ASP A 12 -7.42 4.53 -0.17
C ASP A 12 -6.52 4.58 -1.40
N LEU A 13 -5.69 5.62 -1.46
CA LEU A 13 -4.81 5.91 -2.59
C LEU A 13 -3.41 5.37 -2.30
N GLY A 14 -3.30 4.04 -2.13
CA GLY A 14 -2.04 3.40 -1.77
C GLY A 14 -1.03 3.30 -2.91
N THR A 15 0.25 3.20 -2.57
CA THR A 15 1.37 3.03 -3.52
C THR A 15 1.22 1.79 -4.39
N ALA A 16 0.80 0.66 -3.82
CA ALA A 16 0.64 -0.60 -4.54
C ALA A 16 -0.79 -0.84 -5.05
N THR A 17 -1.81 -0.41 -4.30
CA THR A 17 -3.22 -0.73 -4.57
C THR A 17 -4.11 0.45 -4.22
N VAL A 18 -5.08 0.74 -5.09
CA VAL A 18 -6.18 1.68 -4.82
C VAL A 18 -7.41 0.90 -4.42
N LEU A 19 -8.02 1.28 -3.29
CA LEU A 19 -9.33 0.79 -2.86
C LEU A 19 -10.36 1.92 -2.97
N VAL A 20 -11.54 1.61 -3.50
CA VAL A 20 -12.66 2.55 -3.54
C VAL A 20 -13.86 1.95 -2.82
N TYR A 21 -14.30 2.66 -1.80
CA TYR A 21 -15.50 2.36 -1.02
C TYR A 21 -16.62 3.34 -1.38
N ILE A 22 -17.85 2.85 -1.52
CA ILE A 22 -19.03 3.70 -1.67
C ILE A 22 -19.98 3.44 -0.50
N LYS A 23 -20.45 4.52 0.13
CA LYS A 23 -21.41 4.44 1.24
C LYS A 23 -22.65 3.65 0.83
N GLY A 24 -22.96 2.61 1.60
CA GLY A 24 -24.09 1.70 1.36
C GLY A 24 -23.83 0.59 0.32
N LYS A 25 -22.64 0.52 -0.29
CA LYS A 25 -22.27 -0.55 -1.22
C LYS A 25 -21.02 -1.33 -0.80
N GLY A 26 -20.23 -0.79 0.15
CA GLY A 26 -18.96 -1.38 0.54
C GLY A 26 -17.82 -1.07 -0.44
N ILE A 27 -16.79 -1.93 -0.46
CA ILE A 27 -15.67 -1.82 -1.41
C ILE A 27 -16.17 -2.23 -2.79
N VAL A 28 -16.14 -1.29 -3.73
CA VAL A 28 -16.65 -1.48 -5.11
C VAL A 28 -15.51 -1.63 -6.12
N LEU A 29 -14.27 -1.29 -5.73
CA LEU A 29 -13.10 -1.39 -6.58
C LEU A 29 -11.86 -1.66 -5.72
N GLN A 30 -11.04 -2.59 -6.18
CA GLN A 30 -9.70 -2.87 -5.67
C GLN A 30 -8.82 -3.14 -6.88
N GLU A 31 -7.88 -2.24 -7.16
CA GLU A 31 -7.05 -2.28 -8.37
C GLU A 31 -5.61 -1.87 -8.04
N PRO A 32 -4.61 -2.43 -8.74
CA PRO A 32 -3.24 -1.97 -8.63
C PRO A 32 -3.08 -0.49 -9.02
N SER A 33 -2.21 0.22 -8.31
CA SER A 33 -1.84 1.62 -8.60
C SER A 33 -0.85 1.67 -9.77
N VAL A 34 -1.26 1.18 -10.94
CA VAL A 34 -0.41 1.08 -12.14
C VAL A 34 -1.14 1.69 -13.33
N VAL A 35 -0.38 2.43 -14.15
CA VAL A 35 -0.87 3.02 -15.41
C VAL A 35 0.10 2.69 -16.53
N ALA A 36 -0.42 2.16 -17.64
CA ALA A 36 0.34 1.96 -18.86
C ALA A 36 0.12 3.14 -19.83
N ILE A 37 1.20 3.75 -20.29
CA ILE A 37 1.17 4.90 -21.17
C ILE A 37 1.99 4.66 -22.45
N ASP A 38 1.49 5.14 -23.57
CA ASP A 38 2.28 5.34 -24.79
C ASP A 38 2.98 6.70 -24.69
N ARG A 39 4.31 6.69 -24.51
CA ARG A 39 5.11 7.91 -24.35
C ARG A 39 5.08 8.80 -25.59
N ASN A 40 5.01 8.20 -26.79
CA ASN A 40 5.02 8.97 -28.03
C ASN A 40 3.72 9.76 -28.22
N LYS A 41 2.60 9.20 -27.78
CA LYS A 41 1.28 9.81 -27.94
C LYS A 41 0.78 10.46 -26.64
N ASN A 42 1.51 10.37 -25.55
CA ASN A 42 1.08 10.77 -24.19
C ASN A 42 -0.34 10.25 -23.84
N LYS A 43 -0.62 9.00 -24.22
CA LYS A 43 -1.95 8.39 -24.09
C LYS A 43 -1.93 7.27 -23.06
N VAL A 44 -2.89 7.28 -22.13
CA VAL A 44 -3.13 6.16 -21.22
C VAL A 44 -3.73 5.00 -22.03
N LEU A 45 -3.10 3.84 -21.96
CA LEU A 45 -3.51 2.60 -22.63
C LEU A 45 -4.31 1.69 -21.69
N ALA A 46 -3.86 1.55 -20.45
CA ALA A 46 -4.49 0.71 -19.44
C ALA A 46 -4.28 1.30 -18.04
N VAL A 47 -5.14 0.93 -17.10
CA VAL A 47 -5.07 1.33 -15.69
C VAL A 47 -5.42 0.11 -14.84
N GLY A 48 -4.78 -0.02 -13.67
CA GLY A 48 -5.05 -1.09 -12.74
C GLY A 48 -4.46 -2.44 -13.16
N GLU A 49 -5.24 -3.51 -13.03
CA GLU A 49 -4.76 -4.87 -13.29
C GLU A 49 -4.27 -5.07 -14.74
N GLU A 50 -4.96 -4.47 -15.72
CA GLU A 50 -4.52 -4.55 -17.13
C GLU A 50 -3.13 -3.92 -17.31
N ALA A 51 -2.87 -2.78 -16.66
CA ALA A 51 -1.57 -2.12 -16.71
C ALA A 51 -0.50 -2.92 -15.94
N ARG A 52 -0.86 -3.55 -14.81
CA ARG A 52 0.06 -4.39 -14.03
C ARG A 52 0.58 -5.57 -14.84
N GLN A 53 -0.27 -6.19 -15.66
CA GLN A 53 0.13 -7.29 -16.53
C GLN A 53 1.16 -6.88 -17.60
N MET A 54 1.27 -5.59 -17.88
CA MET A 54 2.22 -5.04 -18.85
C MET A 54 3.61 -4.76 -18.25
N ILE A 55 3.77 -4.73 -16.93
CA ILE A 55 5.07 -4.48 -16.27
C ILE A 55 6.11 -5.51 -16.75
N GLY A 56 7.25 -5.01 -17.25
CA GLY A 56 8.36 -5.82 -17.76
C GLY A 56 8.08 -6.57 -19.07
N ARG A 57 6.97 -6.24 -19.78
CA ARG A 57 6.54 -6.93 -21.00
C ARG A 57 6.21 -5.98 -22.15
N THR A 58 6.48 -4.69 -22.01
CA THR A 58 6.15 -3.67 -23.00
C THR A 58 7.28 -3.38 -23.95
N PRO A 59 7.00 -3.02 -25.23
CA PRO A 59 8.01 -2.43 -26.11
C PRO A 59 8.43 -1.03 -25.62
N GLY A 60 9.56 -0.53 -26.07
CA GLY A 60 10.22 0.66 -25.51
C GLY A 60 9.42 1.97 -25.50
N ASN A 61 8.38 2.09 -26.32
CA ASN A 61 7.49 3.25 -26.36
C ASN A 61 6.31 3.15 -25.39
N ILE A 62 6.04 1.98 -24.83
CA ILE A 62 4.98 1.75 -23.82
C ILE A 62 5.63 1.50 -22.49
N VAL A 63 5.21 2.21 -21.46
CA VAL A 63 5.72 2.08 -20.10
C VAL A 63 4.57 1.90 -19.13
N ALA A 64 4.64 0.85 -18.30
CA ALA A 64 3.78 0.68 -17.14
C ALA A 64 4.50 1.27 -15.93
N ILE A 65 3.89 2.27 -15.30
CA ILE A 65 4.45 3.01 -14.18
C ILE A 65 3.51 2.99 -12.98
N ARG A 66 4.10 3.14 -11.79
CA ARG A 66 3.38 3.42 -10.54
C ARG A 66 3.46 4.91 -10.27
N PRO A 67 2.36 5.67 -10.37
CA PRO A 67 2.40 7.12 -10.19
C PRO A 67 2.48 7.58 -8.74
N LEU A 68 2.40 6.63 -7.80
CA LEU A 68 2.65 6.85 -6.38
C LEU A 68 3.91 6.09 -5.96
N LYS A 69 4.69 6.71 -5.11
CA LYS A 69 5.89 6.12 -4.52
C LYS A 69 5.99 6.57 -3.05
N ASP A 70 6.35 5.65 -2.16
CA ASP A 70 6.55 5.94 -0.73
C ASP A 70 5.35 6.69 -0.11
N GLY A 71 4.12 6.28 -0.46
CA GLY A 71 2.87 6.88 0.02
C GLY A 71 2.49 8.22 -0.59
N VAL A 72 3.28 8.78 -1.51
CA VAL A 72 3.06 10.12 -2.08
C VAL A 72 2.99 10.10 -3.61
N ILE A 73 2.43 11.18 -4.18
CA ILE A 73 2.34 11.36 -5.63
C ILE A 73 3.73 11.64 -6.19
N SER A 74 4.23 10.75 -7.06
CA SER A 74 5.49 10.93 -7.79
C SER A 74 5.26 11.48 -9.21
N ASP A 75 4.08 11.21 -9.79
CA ASP A 75 3.64 11.75 -11.09
C ASP A 75 2.21 12.27 -10.97
N TYR A 76 2.07 13.58 -10.97
CA TYR A 76 0.79 14.25 -10.75
C TYR A 76 -0.22 13.98 -11.88
N ASP A 77 0.19 14.17 -13.14
CA ASP A 77 -0.69 14.04 -14.30
C ASP A 77 -1.22 12.61 -14.45
N ILE A 78 -0.35 11.64 -14.22
CA ILE A 78 -0.73 10.23 -14.30
C ILE A 78 -1.61 9.84 -13.11
N THR A 79 -1.35 10.34 -11.91
CA THR A 79 -2.21 10.14 -10.74
C THR A 79 -3.61 10.71 -10.97
N GLU A 80 -3.74 11.94 -11.50
CA GLU A 80 -5.02 12.53 -11.85
C GLU A 80 -5.81 11.65 -12.84
N ARG A 81 -5.13 11.20 -13.92
CA ARG A 81 -5.75 10.30 -14.92
C ARG A 81 -6.19 8.96 -14.32
N MET A 82 -5.38 8.39 -13.44
CA MET A 82 -5.69 7.17 -12.70
C MET A 82 -6.91 7.36 -11.78
N LEU A 83 -6.93 8.39 -10.96
CA LEU A 83 -8.06 8.74 -10.09
C LEU A 83 -9.33 8.96 -10.90
N LYS A 84 -9.25 9.68 -12.00
CA LYS A 84 -10.39 9.92 -12.91
C LYS A 84 -10.95 8.62 -13.49
N HIS A 85 -10.07 7.68 -13.85
CA HIS A 85 -10.48 6.35 -14.29
C HIS A 85 -11.23 5.61 -13.18
N PHE A 86 -10.67 5.54 -11.97
CA PHE A 86 -11.25 4.80 -10.85
C PHE A 86 -12.55 5.41 -10.34
N ILE A 87 -12.62 6.73 -10.20
CA ILE A 87 -13.87 7.43 -9.83
C ILE A 87 -14.98 7.14 -10.85
N ARG A 88 -14.68 7.19 -12.16
CA ARG A 88 -15.65 6.87 -13.20
C ARG A 88 -16.10 5.41 -13.15
N LYS A 89 -15.15 4.48 -12.98
CA LYS A 89 -15.42 3.04 -12.88
C LYS A 89 -16.29 2.73 -11.66
N ALA A 90 -16.00 3.33 -10.52
CA ALA A 90 -16.77 3.16 -9.28
C ALA A 90 -18.18 3.76 -9.35
N CYS A 91 -18.34 4.94 -9.97
CA CYS A 91 -19.66 5.56 -10.15
C CYS A 91 -20.55 4.83 -11.16
N GLY A 92 -19.97 4.06 -12.09
CA GLY A 92 -20.68 3.35 -13.15
C GLY A 92 -21.33 4.27 -14.19
N LYS A 93 -22.20 3.68 -15.03
CA LYS A 93 -22.87 4.40 -16.15
C LYS A 93 -23.98 5.38 -15.72
N LYS A 94 -24.43 5.32 -14.47
CA LYS A 94 -25.47 6.25 -13.98
C LYS A 94 -24.85 7.65 -13.83
N LYS A 95 -25.52 8.69 -14.35
CA LYS A 95 -25.18 10.09 -14.14
C LYS A 95 -25.44 10.48 -12.66
N VAL A 96 -24.61 9.97 -11.76
CA VAL A 96 -24.56 10.40 -10.38
C VAL A 96 -23.88 11.77 -10.36
N GLY A 97 -24.30 12.69 -9.51
CA GLY A 97 -23.60 13.97 -9.31
C GLY A 97 -22.16 13.73 -8.88
N ALA A 98 -21.29 14.72 -9.07
CA ALA A 98 -19.88 14.60 -8.65
C ALA A 98 -19.78 14.17 -7.18
N PRO A 99 -18.94 13.15 -6.85
CA PRO A 99 -18.91 12.56 -5.51
C PRO A 99 -18.24 13.50 -4.50
N ARG A 100 -18.61 13.34 -3.22
CA ARG A 100 -17.79 13.79 -2.10
C ARG A 100 -16.83 12.67 -1.76
N VAL A 101 -15.55 12.98 -1.63
CA VAL A 101 -14.50 11.96 -1.48
C VAL A 101 -13.74 12.19 -0.19
N VAL A 102 -13.49 11.12 0.57
CA VAL A 102 -12.49 11.07 1.64
C VAL A 102 -11.31 10.26 1.11
N ILE A 103 -10.09 10.79 1.22
CA ILE A 103 -8.87 10.11 0.74
C ILE A 103 -7.91 9.90 1.91
N CYS A 104 -7.35 8.70 2.02
CA CYS A 104 -6.31 8.39 2.99
C CYS A 104 -4.97 9.01 2.55
N VAL A 105 -4.19 9.48 3.53
CA VAL A 105 -2.84 9.99 3.33
C VAL A 105 -1.95 9.48 4.49
N PRO A 106 -0.64 9.26 4.25
CA PRO A 106 0.29 8.90 5.32
C PRO A 106 0.27 9.92 6.46
N CYS A 107 0.54 9.48 7.69
CA CYS A 107 0.41 10.34 8.87
C CYS A 107 1.46 11.46 8.91
N GLU A 108 2.56 11.34 8.18
CA GLU A 108 3.61 12.36 8.06
C GLU A 108 3.63 13.07 6.70
N ALA A 109 2.55 12.94 5.89
CA ALA A 109 2.44 13.65 4.64
C ALA A 109 2.52 15.18 4.87
N THR A 110 3.37 15.85 4.10
CA THR A 110 3.54 17.30 4.12
C THR A 110 2.28 18.01 3.61
N GLU A 111 2.12 19.30 3.96
CA GLU A 111 0.98 20.09 3.46
C GLU A 111 0.98 20.23 1.92
N VAL A 112 2.17 20.19 1.29
CA VAL A 112 2.30 20.20 -0.17
C VAL A 112 1.76 18.91 -0.77
N GLU A 113 2.12 17.75 -0.21
CA GLU A 113 1.63 16.44 -0.62
C GLU A 113 0.13 16.28 -0.39
N LYS A 114 -0.38 16.72 0.78
CA LYS A 114 -1.81 16.75 1.08
C LYS A 114 -2.58 17.60 0.07
N ARG A 115 -2.03 18.76 -0.31
CA ARG A 115 -2.62 19.64 -1.31
C ARG A 115 -2.62 18.97 -2.70
N ALA A 116 -1.52 18.34 -3.11
CA ALA A 116 -1.43 17.63 -4.37
C ALA A 116 -2.50 16.54 -4.49
N VAL A 117 -2.73 15.76 -3.44
CA VAL A 117 -3.79 14.74 -3.40
C VAL A 117 -5.19 15.36 -3.54
N LYS A 118 -5.46 16.47 -2.83
CA LYS A 118 -6.75 17.18 -2.95
C LYS A 118 -6.98 17.70 -4.36
N ASP A 119 -5.98 18.36 -4.94
CA ASP A 119 -6.07 18.98 -6.27
C ASP A 119 -6.25 17.91 -7.35
N ALA A 120 -5.49 16.80 -7.28
CA ALA A 120 -5.64 15.68 -8.21
C ALA A 120 -7.05 15.06 -8.15
N ALA A 121 -7.63 14.91 -6.97
CA ALA A 121 -8.97 14.36 -6.81
C ALA A 121 -10.07 15.31 -7.30
N VAL A 122 -9.92 16.61 -7.06
CA VAL A 122 -10.85 17.64 -7.60
C VAL A 122 -10.80 17.64 -9.13
N ASN A 123 -9.60 17.64 -9.72
CA ASN A 123 -9.42 17.62 -11.18
C ASN A 123 -9.91 16.29 -11.79
N ALA A 124 -9.82 15.18 -11.04
CA ALA A 124 -10.41 13.90 -11.43
C ALA A 124 -11.94 13.88 -11.41
N GLY A 125 -12.61 14.90 -10.83
CA GLY A 125 -14.04 15.10 -10.86
C GLY A 125 -14.75 14.98 -9.51
N ALA A 126 -14.03 14.98 -8.38
CA ALA A 126 -14.64 15.07 -7.06
C ALA A 126 -15.24 16.45 -6.80
N LYS A 127 -16.43 16.52 -6.18
CA LYS A 127 -17.09 17.78 -5.80
C LYS A 127 -16.46 18.41 -4.55
N LYS A 128 -16.07 17.58 -3.60
CA LYS A 128 -15.44 17.95 -2.33
C LYS A 128 -14.53 16.84 -1.87
N VAL A 129 -13.34 17.20 -1.41
CA VAL A 129 -12.32 16.26 -0.96
C VAL A 129 -11.97 16.55 0.49
N PHE A 130 -11.97 15.50 1.30
CA PHE A 130 -11.49 15.49 2.67
C PHE A 130 -10.32 14.53 2.76
N LEU A 131 -9.39 14.77 3.65
CA LEU A 131 -8.29 13.86 3.94
C LEU A 131 -8.48 13.23 5.30
N ILE A 132 -8.04 11.99 5.43
CA ILE A 132 -7.91 11.25 6.69
C ILE A 132 -6.54 10.59 6.72
N GLU A 133 -5.90 10.56 7.87
CA GLU A 133 -4.61 9.89 8.03
C GLU A 133 -4.80 8.38 8.08
N GLU A 134 -3.91 7.64 7.40
CA GLU A 134 -4.01 6.19 7.20
C GLU A 134 -4.19 5.41 8.52
N PRO A 135 -3.40 5.63 9.60
CA PRO A 135 -3.59 4.90 10.85
C PRO A 135 -4.96 5.14 11.49
N LEU A 136 -5.51 6.34 11.35
CA LEU A 136 -6.84 6.66 11.89
C LEU A 136 -7.94 5.93 11.11
N ALA A 137 -7.83 5.89 9.78
CA ALA A 137 -8.74 5.13 8.92
C ALA A 137 -8.64 3.62 9.19
N ALA A 138 -7.43 3.11 9.40
CA ALA A 138 -7.15 1.73 9.74
C ALA A 138 -7.75 1.33 11.12
N ALA A 139 -7.62 2.20 12.13
CA ALA A 139 -8.22 2.00 13.44
C ALA A 139 -9.76 1.91 13.36
N ILE A 140 -10.38 2.83 12.63
CA ILE A 140 -11.84 2.84 12.42
C ILE A 140 -12.29 1.55 11.73
N ARG A 141 -11.58 1.12 10.68
CA ARG A 141 -11.90 -0.11 9.94
C ARG A 141 -11.77 -1.36 10.79
N SER A 142 -10.78 -1.38 11.68
CA SER A 142 -10.53 -2.51 12.59
C SER A 142 -11.55 -2.58 13.75
N GLY A 143 -12.48 -1.63 13.84
CA GLY A 143 -13.52 -1.57 14.86
C GLY A 143 -12.99 -1.11 16.22
N LEU A 144 -11.83 -0.47 16.29
CA LEU A 144 -11.32 0.10 17.53
C LEU A 144 -12.19 1.29 17.96
N ASP A 145 -12.55 1.33 19.23
CA ASP A 145 -13.25 2.48 19.81
C ASP A 145 -12.24 3.58 20.16
N ILE A 146 -11.90 4.36 19.13
CA ILE A 146 -10.93 5.44 19.22
C ILE A 146 -11.46 6.68 19.98
N THR A 147 -12.75 6.74 20.29
CA THR A 147 -13.39 7.92 20.93
C THR A 147 -13.17 7.96 22.44
N LYS A 148 -12.82 6.85 23.03
CA LYS A 148 -12.54 6.74 24.46
C LYS A 148 -11.17 7.27 24.85
N ALA A 149 -11.03 7.69 26.10
CA ALA A 149 -9.75 8.03 26.74
C ALA A 149 -8.97 6.74 27.05
N SER A 150 -8.48 6.06 25.99
CA SER A 150 -7.78 4.78 26.11
C SER A 150 -6.83 4.58 24.95
N GLY A 151 -5.63 4.07 25.21
CA GLY A 151 -4.60 3.81 24.21
C GLY A 151 -5.00 2.71 23.24
N ASN A 152 -4.88 3.00 21.94
CA ASN A 152 -5.02 2.02 20.86
C ASN A 152 -3.85 2.21 19.91
N MET A 153 -3.08 1.16 19.67
CA MET A 153 -1.93 1.22 18.74
C MET A 153 -2.25 0.49 17.45
N VAL A 154 -1.94 1.15 16.35
CA VAL A 154 -2.11 0.61 14.99
C VAL A 154 -0.79 0.67 14.25
N ILE A 155 -0.46 -0.41 13.53
CA ILE A 155 0.63 -0.49 12.57
C ILE A 155 0.01 -0.82 11.22
N ASP A 156 0.09 0.10 10.27
CA ASP A 156 -0.40 -0.09 8.90
C ASP A 156 0.78 -0.27 7.95
N ILE A 157 0.98 -1.50 7.47
CA ILE A 157 2.07 -1.87 6.55
C ILE A 157 1.51 -1.90 5.14
N GLY A 158 1.65 -0.79 4.42
CA GLY A 158 1.18 -0.63 3.06
C GLY A 158 2.12 -1.19 1.99
N GLY A 159 2.06 -0.61 0.78
CA GLY A 159 3.01 -0.90 -0.31
C GLY A 159 4.28 -0.06 -0.21
N GLY A 160 4.16 1.24 0.05
CA GLY A 160 5.27 2.19 0.08
C GLY A 160 5.65 2.71 1.47
N THR A 161 4.72 2.67 2.43
CA THR A 161 4.91 3.19 3.79
C THR A 161 4.45 2.20 4.83
N THR A 162 5.07 2.28 6.01
CA THR A 162 4.54 1.71 7.25
C THR A 162 4.24 2.86 8.19
N ASP A 163 2.97 3.03 8.52
CA ASP A 163 2.46 4.06 9.40
C ASP A 163 2.10 3.48 10.76
N ILE A 164 2.65 4.07 11.82
CA ILE A 164 2.50 3.59 13.20
C ILE A 164 1.94 4.73 14.04
N ALA A 165 0.83 4.50 14.73
CA ALA A 165 0.23 5.51 15.58
C ALA A 165 -0.40 4.94 16.86
N VAL A 166 -0.32 5.73 17.92
CA VAL A 166 -1.11 5.56 19.14
C VAL A 166 -2.25 6.58 19.13
N ILE A 167 -3.48 6.08 19.24
CA ILE A 167 -4.71 6.85 19.08
C ILE A 167 -5.50 6.82 20.39
N SER A 168 -5.98 7.99 20.84
CA SER A 168 -6.86 8.15 21.97
C SER A 168 -7.75 9.38 21.77
N LEU A 169 -9.00 9.38 22.25
CA LEU A 169 -9.96 10.49 22.15
C LEU A 169 -10.13 11.04 20.73
N GLY A 170 -10.10 10.15 19.74
CA GLY A 170 -10.27 10.49 18.32
C GLY A 170 -9.08 11.17 17.65
N GLY A 171 -7.94 11.30 18.36
CA GLY A 171 -6.72 11.92 17.85
C GLY A 171 -5.49 11.03 17.95
N MET A 172 -4.47 11.29 17.14
CA MET A 172 -3.17 10.62 17.25
C MET A 172 -2.33 11.32 18.33
N VAL A 173 -1.91 10.54 19.34
CA VAL A 173 -1.08 11.01 20.46
C VAL A 173 0.40 10.93 20.12
N VAL A 174 0.82 9.79 19.58
CA VAL A 174 2.17 9.57 19.04
C VAL A 174 2.03 8.93 17.67
N ARG A 175 2.89 9.32 16.75
CA ARG A 175 2.91 8.75 15.39
C ARG A 175 4.31 8.71 14.82
N ASN A 176 4.54 7.83 13.89
CA ASN A 176 5.73 7.79 13.05
C ASN A 176 5.37 7.10 11.72
N SER A 177 6.09 7.45 10.66
CA SER A 177 5.95 6.83 9.34
C SER A 177 7.33 6.56 8.77
N ILE A 178 7.54 5.35 8.24
CA ILE A 178 8.77 4.99 7.55
C ILE A 178 8.49 4.52 6.14
N LYS A 179 9.42 4.79 5.23
CA LYS A 179 9.35 4.40 3.82
C LYS A 179 9.91 2.98 3.61
N ILE A 180 9.51 2.06 4.47
CA ILE A 180 9.86 0.64 4.41
C ILE A 180 8.56 -0.14 4.51
N ALA A 181 8.19 -0.82 3.42
CA ALA A 181 6.93 -1.54 3.30
C ALA A 181 7.00 -2.59 2.18
N GLY A 182 5.86 -2.97 1.60
CA GLY A 182 5.73 -4.04 0.64
C GLY A 182 6.65 -3.97 -0.57
N ASP A 183 6.90 -2.78 -1.11
CA ASP A 183 7.78 -2.59 -2.27
C ASP A 183 9.27 -2.80 -1.89
N ASN A 184 9.67 -2.39 -0.67
CA ASN A 184 11.01 -2.66 -0.15
C ASN A 184 11.23 -4.16 0.05
N PHE A 185 10.21 -4.88 0.53
CA PHE A 185 10.29 -6.34 0.66
C PHE A 185 10.52 -7.01 -0.69
N ASP A 186 9.87 -6.54 -1.76
CA ASP A 186 10.09 -7.06 -3.11
C ASP A 186 11.51 -6.77 -3.60
N GLU A 187 12.03 -5.56 -3.36
CA GLU A 187 13.41 -5.20 -3.68
C GLU A 187 14.43 -6.04 -2.91
N ASP A 188 14.22 -6.27 -1.62
CA ASP A 188 15.12 -7.08 -0.79
C ASP A 188 15.16 -8.53 -1.26
N ILE A 189 14.01 -9.10 -1.64
CA ILE A 189 13.94 -10.43 -2.25
C ILE A 189 14.72 -10.48 -3.56
N ILE A 190 14.56 -9.48 -4.45
CA ILE A 190 15.30 -9.40 -5.71
C ILE A 190 16.81 -9.33 -5.46
N LYS A 191 17.24 -8.48 -4.53
CA LYS A 191 18.65 -8.31 -4.14
C LYS A 191 19.22 -9.62 -3.58
N TYR A 192 18.47 -10.28 -2.70
CA TYR A 192 18.87 -11.54 -2.07
C TYR A 192 19.05 -12.65 -3.10
N ILE A 193 18.05 -12.90 -3.95
CA ILE A 193 18.08 -13.91 -5.01
C ILE A 193 19.25 -13.65 -5.97
N ARG A 194 19.44 -12.39 -6.35
CA ARG A 194 20.57 -11.98 -7.21
C ARG A 194 21.93 -12.28 -6.54
N LYS A 195 22.08 -11.95 -5.28
CA LYS A 195 23.34 -12.10 -4.54
C LYS A 195 23.67 -13.57 -4.29
N LYS A 196 22.71 -14.34 -3.76
CA LYS A 196 22.91 -15.72 -3.32
C LYS A 196 22.90 -16.73 -4.47
N HIS A 197 21.93 -16.58 -5.38
CA HIS A 197 21.68 -17.56 -6.44
C HIS A 197 22.16 -17.14 -7.82
N LYS A 198 22.69 -15.92 -7.97
CA LYS A 198 23.09 -15.34 -9.27
C LYS A 198 21.94 -15.38 -10.30
N LEU A 199 20.70 -15.29 -9.83
CA LEU A 199 19.49 -15.35 -10.64
C LEU A 199 18.82 -13.97 -10.68
N MET A 200 18.50 -13.48 -11.88
CA MET A 200 17.72 -12.26 -12.07
C MET A 200 16.24 -12.61 -12.18
N ILE A 201 15.44 -12.06 -11.28
CA ILE A 201 13.97 -12.18 -11.28
C ILE A 201 13.34 -10.79 -11.43
N GLY A 202 12.08 -10.75 -11.87
CA GLY A 202 11.31 -9.52 -11.97
C GLY A 202 10.48 -9.25 -10.70
N GLU A 203 9.98 -8.00 -10.57
CA GLU A 203 9.14 -7.55 -9.45
C GLU A 203 7.96 -8.48 -9.17
N ARG A 204 7.26 -8.93 -10.23
CA ARG A 204 6.12 -9.85 -10.08
C ARG A 204 6.50 -11.18 -9.42
N THR A 205 7.68 -11.72 -9.74
CA THR A 205 8.16 -12.97 -9.12
C THR A 205 8.51 -12.74 -7.65
N ALA A 206 9.13 -11.61 -7.32
CA ALA A 206 9.43 -11.22 -5.95
C ALA A 206 8.14 -11.02 -5.12
N GLU A 207 7.15 -10.32 -5.66
CA GLU A 207 5.84 -10.15 -5.04
C GLU A 207 5.16 -11.51 -4.77
N GLN A 208 5.23 -12.46 -5.71
CA GLN A 208 4.71 -13.80 -5.52
C GLN A 208 5.44 -14.58 -4.43
N LEU A 209 6.77 -14.50 -4.36
CA LEU A 209 7.57 -15.10 -3.29
C LEU A 209 7.17 -14.50 -1.93
N LYS A 210 7.09 -13.17 -1.82
CA LYS A 210 6.63 -12.47 -0.63
C LYS A 210 5.26 -12.96 -0.18
N ILE A 211 4.28 -13.01 -1.10
CA ILE A 211 2.90 -13.38 -0.78
C ILE A 211 2.77 -14.85 -0.39
N ASN A 212 3.45 -15.76 -1.06
CA ASN A 212 3.23 -17.20 -0.90
C ASN A 212 4.08 -17.81 0.22
N ILE A 213 5.35 -17.41 0.32
CA ILE A 213 6.31 -18.02 1.25
C ILE A 213 7.07 -17.00 2.13
N GLY A 214 6.81 -15.69 1.98
CA GLY A 214 7.39 -14.65 2.85
C GLY A 214 7.01 -14.87 4.31
N THR A 215 7.95 -14.61 5.23
CA THR A 215 7.73 -14.73 6.66
C THR A 215 8.73 -13.86 7.44
N ALA A 216 8.29 -13.31 8.57
CA ALA A 216 9.14 -12.59 9.52
C ALA A 216 9.75 -13.53 10.57
N PHE A 217 9.13 -14.68 10.84
CA PHE A 217 9.54 -15.63 11.85
C PHE A 217 9.84 -17.00 11.26
N LYS A 218 10.61 -17.80 12.00
CA LYS A 218 10.87 -19.19 11.67
C LYS A 218 9.55 -19.96 11.68
N ARG A 219 9.22 -20.62 10.56
CA ARG A 219 8.04 -21.49 10.47
C ARG A 219 8.39 -22.89 10.99
N GLU A 220 7.38 -23.59 11.51
CA GLU A 220 7.50 -25.00 11.87
C GLU A 220 7.78 -25.85 10.63
N GLU A 221 7.05 -25.60 9.54
CA GLU A 221 7.27 -26.23 8.24
C GLU A 221 7.84 -25.24 7.24
N ASN A 222 8.89 -25.63 6.55
CA ASN A 222 9.55 -24.80 5.56
C ASN A 222 8.76 -24.85 4.24
N ALA A 223 8.03 -23.80 3.92
CA ALA A 223 7.32 -23.67 2.66
C ALA A 223 8.32 -23.43 1.51
N THR A 224 8.02 -23.96 0.33
CA THR A 224 8.85 -23.81 -0.87
C THR A 224 8.05 -23.29 -2.05
N MET A 225 8.73 -22.61 -2.98
CA MET A 225 8.16 -22.11 -4.22
C MET A 225 9.19 -22.19 -5.35
N ASP A 226 8.76 -22.76 -6.50
CA ASP A 226 9.58 -22.77 -7.71
C ASP A 226 9.43 -21.44 -8.47
N ILE A 227 10.57 -20.89 -8.86
CA ILE A 227 10.66 -19.66 -9.65
C ILE A 227 11.46 -19.85 -10.91
N LYS A 228 11.25 -18.95 -11.87
CA LYS A 228 12.03 -18.87 -13.12
C LYS A 228 12.68 -17.51 -13.22
N GLY A 229 13.94 -17.49 -13.60
CA GLY A 229 14.69 -16.26 -13.83
C GLY A 229 15.78 -16.46 -14.86
N ARG A 230 16.56 -15.39 -15.11
CA ARG A 230 17.74 -15.43 -15.96
C ARG A 230 18.99 -15.63 -15.10
N ASP A 231 19.72 -16.72 -15.35
CA ASP A 231 21.01 -16.95 -14.74
C ASP A 231 22.01 -15.87 -15.17
N LEU A 232 22.66 -15.22 -14.22
CA LEU A 232 23.58 -14.11 -14.49
C LEU A 232 24.96 -14.56 -14.99
N VAL A 233 25.30 -15.86 -14.87
CA VAL A 233 26.56 -16.42 -15.33
C VAL A 233 26.43 -16.88 -16.79
N THR A 234 25.37 -17.64 -17.08
CA THR A 234 25.17 -18.23 -18.42
C THR A 234 24.29 -17.37 -19.34
N GLY A 235 23.52 -16.42 -18.78
CA GLY A 235 22.53 -15.63 -19.51
C GLY A 235 21.24 -16.39 -19.86
N LEU A 236 21.15 -17.69 -19.56
CA LEU A 236 20.05 -18.58 -19.94
C LEU A 236 18.93 -18.58 -18.89
N PRO A 237 17.68 -18.95 -19.25
CA PRO A 237 16.62 -19.23 -18.30
C PRO A 237 16.99 -20.38 -17.35
N LYS A 238 16.69 -20.19 -16.06
CA LYS A 238 16.96 -21.17 -15.01
C LYS A 238 15.79 -21.26 -14.06
N ASN A 239 15.45 -22.47 -13.62
CA ASN A 239 14.50 -22.73 -12.56
C ASN A 239 15.23 -22.89 -11.22
N LEU A 240 14.60 -22.45 -10.15
CA LEU A 240 15.13 -22.55 -8.80
C LEU A 240 13.99 -22.70 -7.80
N THR A 241 14.16 -23.56 -6.81
CA THR A 241 13.25 -23.69 -5.67
C THR A 241 13.75 -22.82 -4.53
N ILE A 242 12.90 -21.93 -4.03
CA ILE A 242 13.18 -21.02 -2.92
C ILE A 242 12.40 -21.47 -1.70
N THR A 243 12.98 -21.26 -0.52
CA THR A 243 12.39 -21.63 0.77
C THR A 243 11.91 -20.43 1.58
N SER A 244 10.96 -20.64 2.50
CA SER A 244 10.51 -19.60 3.43
C SER A 244 11.61 -19.12 4.37
N GLU A 245 12.58 -19.97 4.70
CA GLU A 245 13.75 -19.57 5.50
C GLU A 245 14.62 -18.57 4.75
N GLU A 246 14.81 -18.75 3.45
CA GLU A 246 15.53 -17.78 2.61
C GLU A 246 14.77 -16.44 2.52
N MET A 247 13.44 -16.48 2.50
CA MET A 247 12.63 -15.25 2.53
C MET A 247 12.74 -14.53 3.87
N ARG A 248 12.78 -15.27 4.99
CA ARG A 248 13.03 -14.71 6.32
C ARG A 248 14.39 -13.99 6.40
N GLU A 249 15.42 -14.62 5.84
CA GLU A 249 16.75 -14.03 5.74
C GLU A 249 16.75 -12.77 4.87
N ALA A 250 16.11 -12.81 3.71
CA ALA A 250 16.01 -11.69 2.78
C ALA A 250 15.29 -10.47 3.37
N LEU A 251 14.25 -10.69 4.19
CA LEU A 251 13.39 -9.64 4.74
C LEU A 251 13.86 -9.11 6.10
N SER A 252 14.91 -9.68 6.69
CA SER A 252 15.30 -9.41 8.07
C SER A 252 15.60 -7.93 8.35
N GLU A 253 16.27 -7.23 7.44
CA GLU A 253 16.62 -5.81 7.63
C GLU A 253 15.37 -4.93 7.63
N SER A 254 14.46 -5.12 6.67
CA SER A 254 13.21 -4.36 6.58
C SER A 254 12.27 -4.66 7.77
N VAL A 255 12.19 -5.91 8.21
CA VAL A 255 11.41 -6.30 9.40
C VAL A 255 11.94 -5.65 10.66
N ASN A 256 13.25 -5.69 10.88
CA ASN A 256 13.88 -5.07 12.04
C ASN A 256 13.66 -3.55 12.06
N ALA A 257 13.75 -2.89 10.91
CA ALA A 257 13.49 -1.45 10.84
C ALA A 257 12.05 -1.08 11.23
N ILE A 258 11.06 -1.90 10.86
CA ILE A 258 9.66 -1.73 11.28
C ILE A 258 9.54 -1.95 12.80
N ALA A 259 10.19 -2.98 13.34
CA ALA A 259 10.19 -3.26 14.78
C ALA A 259 10.83 -2.13 15.59
N GLU A 260 11.97 -1.59 15.15
CA GLU A 260 12.64 -0.45 15.77
C GLU A 260 11.76 0.81 15.73
N CYS A 261 11.08 1.08 14.61
CA CYS A 261 10.16 2.20 14.51
C CYS A 261 8.98 2.03 15.48
N THR A 262 8.43 0.81 15.60
CA THR A 262 7.37 0.48 16.55
C THR A 262 7.82 0.73 17.99
N HIS A 263 9.02 0.29 18.35
CA HIS A 263 9.61 0.51 19.67
C HIS A 263 9.77 2.01 19.96
N SER A 264 10.27 2.79 19.00
CA SER A 264 10.40 4.25 19.13
C SER A 264 9.06 4.97 19.38
N VAL A 265 7.96 4.47 18.81
CA VAL A 265 6.61 5.01 19.08
C VAL A 265 6.16 4.65 20.49
N LEU A 266 6.38 3.42 20.95
CA LEU A 266 6.05 2.99 22.30
C LEU A 266 6.84 3.76 23.37
N GLU A 267 8.13 4.01 23.16
CA GLU A 267 8.97 4.80 24.07
C GLU A 267 8.46 6.23 24.29
N LYS A 268 7.85 6.82 23.25
CA LYS A 268 7.27 8.17 23.32
C LYS A 268 5.83 8.19 23.79
N THR A 269 5.23 7.03 23.98
CA THR A 269 3.83 6.90 24.39
C THR A 269 3.68 7.19 25.89
N PRO A 270 2.71 8.04 26.31
CA PRO A 270 2.41 8.25 27.72
C PRO A 270 2.16 6.93 28.46
N PRO A 271 2.62 6.81 29.74
CA PRO A 271 2.58 5.53 30.48
C PRO A 271 1.21 4.91 30.58
N GLU A 272 0.14 5.71 30.78
CA GLU A 272 -1.23 5.22 30.89
C GLU A 272 -1.72 4.59 29.57
N LEU A 273 -1.38 5.22 28.44
CA LEU A 273 -1.72 4.67 27.13
C LEU A 273 -0.87 3.46 26.76
N ALA A 274 0.40 3.42 27.20
CA ALA A 274 1.26 2.25 27.04
C ALA A 274 0.73 1.04 27.83
N ALA A 275 0.21 1.24 29.05
CA ALA A 275 -0.44 0.21 29.83
C ALA A 275 -1.68 -0.34 29.10
N ASP A 276 -2.53 0.54 28.55
CA ASP A 276 -3.68 0.13 27.76
C ASP A 276 -3.28 -0.74 26.54
N ILE A 277 -2.19 -0.38 25.87
CA ILE A 277 -1.68 -1.12 24.70
C ILE A 277 -1.12 -2.48 25.12
N ALA A 278 -0.47 -2.57 26.30
CA ALA A 278 0.02 -3.85 26.83
C ALA A 278 -1.13 -4.85 27.07
N ASP A 279 -2.28 -4.35 27.54
CA ASP A 279 -3.47 -5.17 27.79
C ASP A 279 -4.22 -5.56 26.49
N LYS A 280 -4.34 -4.63 25.54
CA LYS A 280 -5.14 -4.81 24.31
C LYS A 280 -4.36 -5.41 23.15
N GLY A 281 -3.03 -5.26 23.15
CA GLY A 281 -2.16 -5.56 22.04
C GLY A 281 -2.14 -4.46 20.96
N ILE A 282 -1.47 -4.77 19.86
CA ILE A 282 -1.26 -3.89 18.71
C ILE A 282 -2.08 -4.42 17.53
N VAL A 283 -2.83 -3.55 16.88
CA VAL A 283 -3.58 -3.90 15.67
C VAL A 283 -2.69 -3.68 14.45
N MET A 284 -2.45 -4.74 13.69
CA MET A 284 -1.72 -4.69 12.43
C MET A 284 -2.68 -4.70 11.24
N THR A 285 -2.48 -3.79 10.30
CA THR A 285 -3.28 -3.62 9.08
C THR A 285 -2.39 -3.48 7.86
N GLY A 286 -3.00 -3.30 6.69
CA GLY A 286 -2.29 -3.21 5.41
C GLY A 286 -1.97 -4.55 4.78
N GLY A 287 -1.48 -4.51 3.55
CA GLY A 287 -1.13 -5.72 2.77
C GLY A 287 0.03 -6.50 3.37
N GLY A 288 0.98 -5.79 3.99
CA GLY A 288 2.14 -6.38 4.66
C GLY A 288 1.78 -7.17 5.92
N ALA A 289 0.66 -6.85 6.58
CA ALA A 289 0.21 -7.54 7.79
C ALA A 289 -0.56 -8.85 7.53
N LEU A 290 -0.94 -9.14 6.28
CA LEU A 290 -1.89 -10.21 5.95
C LEU A 290 -1.35 -11.63 6.10
N ARG A 291 -0.03 -11.86 6.16
CA ARG A 291 0.51 -13.23 6.23
C ARG A 291 1.78 -13.33 7.07
N SER A 292 1.83 -14.40 7.87
CA SER A 292 3.03 -14.97 8.54
C SER A 292 3.89 -14.00 9.38
N TRP A 293 3.34 -12.85 9.77
CA TRP A 293 3.94 -11.94 10.74
C TRP A 293 3.51 -12.26 12.19
N ARG A 294 2.58 -13.22 12.33
CA ARG A 294 2.12 -13.66 13.65
C ARG A 294 3.16 -14.59 14.26
N ALA A 295 3.68 -14.18 15.39
CA ALA A 295 4.35 -15.07 16.34
C ALA A 295 3.31 -15.98 17.00
#